data_7e0438f9beab3ad02e67c9d46b6cb3b8
#
_entry.id   7e0438f9beab3ad02e67c9d46b6cb3b8
#
_cell.length_a   1.000
_cell.length_b   1.000
_cell.length_c   1.000
_cell.angle_alpha   90.00
_cell.angle_beta   90.00
_cell.angle_gamma   90.00
#
_symmetry.space_group_name_H-M   'P 1'
#
loop_
_entity.id
_entity.type
_entity.pdbx_description
1 polymer ?
#
loop_
_entity_poly.entity_id
_entity_poly.type
_entity_poly.pdbx_seq_one_letter_code
_entity_poly.pdbx_strand_id
1 'polypeptide(L)'
;MTEDATEPGESEEKSTGDGEGMTYADAGVDVEASEQATAALLDAVGNVVETEYAGLLDVGDQFLSLATDGVGTKLLVAEAMADYSTVGIDCMAMNVNDLVAAGVTPVAFVDYLAVDEPDEGFAEQVGEGLRVAAERAGVSLLGGETAVMPEVVSGLDLAGTAAGLAEKEEVFDGEAEVGDALVAWPSSGIHSNGLTLARKAITAEYEYDDPFPADPDKTVGEVLLEPTRIYSDLLEPMREHDVRAAAHVTGGGWRNLSRMGDHRYEIADPFPAQDVFAVIQELGDVAPREMYETFNMGTGFVAAVPAEEADALADATEDGRVIGEVEEGDCVAVRGMEL
;
A
#
# COMPACT_ATOMS: atom_id res chain seq x y z
N MET A 1 41.29 34.04 38.65
CA MET A 1 41.61 34.66 37.35
C MET A 1 42.18 33.56 36.48
N THR A 2 41.37 33.03 35.67
CA THR A 2 41.53 32.69 34.25
C THR A 2 40.22 32.04 33.80
N GLU A 3 39.49 32.77 33.00
CA GLU A 3 38.28 32.35 32.33
C GLU A 3 38.70 31.32 31.28
N ASP A 4 37.96 30.22 31.28
CA ASP A 4 38.03 29.20 30.22
C ASP A 4 36.75 29.36 29.39
N ALA A 5 36.94 29.93 28.21
CA ALA A 5 35.87 30.17 27.24
C ALA A 5 35.69 28.87 26.43
N THR A 6 34.58 28.21 26.61
CA THR A 6 34.12 27.13 25.74
C THR A 6 33.63 27.72 24.41
N GLU A 7 34.29 27.37 23.34
CA GLU A 7 33.89 27.68 21.96
C GLU A 7 32.57 26.96 21.59
N PRO A 8 31.70 27.58 20.80
CA PRO A 8 30.49 26.92 20.31
C PRO A 8 30.86 25.93 19.22
N GLY A 9 30.34 24.71 19.37
CA GLY A 9 30.51 23.61 18.41
C GLY A 9 30.08 24.01 16.99
N GLU A 10 30.92 23.60 16.06
CA GLU A 10 30.68 23.68 14.63
C GLU A 10 29.37 22.97 14.27
N SER A 11 28.47 23.73 13.64
CA SER A 11 27.30 23.17 12.97
C SER A 11 27.80 22.34 11.79
N GLU A 12 27.55 21.02 11.80
CA GLU A 12 27.71 20.18 10.63
C GLU A 12 26.89 20.77 9.47
N GLU A 13 27.61 21.31 8.47
CA GLU A 13 27.04 21.64 7.17
C GLU A 13 26.53 20.33 6.55
N LYS A 14 25.20 20.20 6.46
CA LYS A 14 24.60 19.20 5.60
C LYS A 14 25.09 19.42 4.18
N SER A 15 25.86 18.45 3.68
CA SER A 15 26.23 18.33 2.29
C SER A 15 24.97 18.40 1.44
N THR A 16 24.83 19.50 0.69
CA THR A 16 23.88 19.58 -0.42
C THR A 16 24.44 18.73 -1.55
N GLY A 17 23.98 17.48 -1.62
CA GLY A 17 24.25 16.57 -2.72
C GLY A 17 23.65 17.12 -4.01
N ASP A 18 24.42 17.04 -5.07
CA ASP A 18 24.06 17.45 -6.43
C ASP A 18 22.81 16.69 -6.93
N GLY A 19 21.71 17.39 -7.20
CA GLY A 19 20.77 17.05 -8.27
C GLY A 19 19.88 15.81 -8.08
N GLU A 20 19.61 15.35 -6.85
CA GLU A 20 18.57 14.37 -6.59
C GLU A 20 17.26 15.10 -6.23
N GLY A 21 16.18 14.84 -7.00
CA GLY A 21 14.86 15.39 -6.74
C GLY A 21 14.28 14.93 -5.41
N MET A 22 13.05 15.29 -5.10
CA MET A 22 12.38 14.93 -3.84
C MET A 22 12.27 13.41 -3.68
N THR A 23 12.67 12.87 -2.52
CA THR A 23 12.54 11.46 -2.15
C THR A 23 11.45 11.26 -1.10
N TYR A 24 11.02 10.00 -0.91
CA TYR A 24 10.05 9.65 0.14
C TYR A 24 10.61 9.93 1.55
N ALA A 25 11.92 9.74 1.75
CA ALA A 25 12.62 10.10 2.98
C ALA A 25 12.63 11.62 3.21
N ASP A 26 12.87 12.44 2.18
CA ASP A 26 12.78 13.91 2.26
C ASP A 26 11.35 14.37 2.55
N ALA A 27 10.36 13.60 2.12
CA ALA A 27 8.96 13.81 2.46
C ALA A 27 8.64 13.47 3.92
N GLY A 28 9.52 12.79 4.64
CA GLY A 28 9.41 12.48 6.07
C GLY A 28 9.04 11.04 6.37
N VAL A 29 9.09 10.14 5.37
CA VAL A 29 8.88 8.70 5.53
C VAL A 29 10.17 7.96 5.23
N ASP A 30 10.86 7.56 6.28
CA ASP A 30 12.07 6.74 6.21
C ASP A 30 11.67 5.28 6.33
N VAL A 31 11.58 4.59 5.20
CA VAL A 31 11.16 3.18 5.11
C VAL A 31 12.13 2.29 5.87
N GLU A 32 13.44 2.49 5.71
CA GLU A 32 14.47 1.69 6.38
C GLU A 32 14.39 1.82 7.91
N ALA A 33 14.21 3.04 8.43
CA ALA A 33 14.03 3.27 9.86
C ALA A 33 12.73 2.63 10.38
N SER A 34 11.66 2.62 9.59
CA SER A 34 10.40 1.95 9.92
C SER A 34 10.55 0.44 10.00
N GLU A 35 11.24 -0.17 9.02
CA GLU A 35 11.54 -1.60 9.00
C GLU A 35 12.42 -2.02 10.19
N GLN A 36 13.46 -1.24 10.52
CA GLN A 36 14.29 -1.48 11.70
C GLN A 36 13.49 -1.40 13.00
N ALA A 37 12.57 -0.45 13.12
CA ALA A 37 11.72 -0.33 14.30
C ALA A 37 10.75 -1.53 14.42
N THR A 38 10.20 -1.99 13.30
CA THR A 38 9.34 -3.18 13.24
C THR A 38 10.12 -4.44 13.61
N ALA A 39 11.31 -4.64 13.06
CA ALA A 39 12.18 -5.76 13.40
C ALA A 39 12.53 -5.79 14.90
N ALA A 40 12.84 -4.63 15.49
CA ALA A 40 13.13 -4.54 16.93
C ALA A 40 11.89 -4.87 17.79
N LEU A 41 10.69 -4.53 17.33
CA LEU A 41 9.44 -4.88 18.02
C LEU A 41 9.19 -6.39 17.94
N LEU A 42 9.37 -7.01 16.78
CA LEU A 42 9.22 -8.44 16.57
C LEU A 42 10.21 -9.24 17.42
N ASP A 43 11.48 -8.84 17.45
CA ASP A 43 12.52 -9.41 18.32
C ASP A 43 12.12 -9.36 19.80
N ALA A 44 11.55 -8.25 20.24
CA ALA A 44 11.11 -8.08 21.64
C ALA A 44 9.88 -8.95 21.99
N VAL A 45 9.01 -9.18 21.05
CA VAL A 45 7.81 -10.06 21.21
C VAL A 45 8.20 -11.53 21.23
N GLY A 46 9.17 -11.95 20.41
CA GLY A 46 9.81 -13.27 20.44
C GLY A 46 9.06 -14.34 19.69
N ASN A 47 7.97 -14.83 19.87
CA ASN A 47 7.30 -15.89 19.12
C ASN A 47 6.23 -15.31 18.16
N VAL A 48 6.66 -14.70 17.08
CA VAL A 48 5.76 -14.30 15.99
C VAL A 48 5.83 -15.37 14.90
N VAL A 49 4.70 -15.77 14.37
CA VAL A 49 4.65 -16.58 13.14
C VAL A 49 4.86 -15.59 12.00
N GLU A 50 6.08 -15.59 11.46
CA GLU A 50 6.44 -14.72 10.35
C GLU A 50 5.78 -15.20 9.08
N THR A 51 5.07 -14.32 8.41
CA THR A 51 4.56 -14.47 7.04
C THR A 51 4.71 -13.12 6.34
N GLU A 52 4.78 -13.10 5.03
CA GLU A 52 5.10 -11.89 4.27
C GLU A 52 3.97 -10.82 4.31
N TYR A 53 2.71 -11.23 4.44
CA TYR A 53 1.55 -10.31 4.41
C TYR A 53 0.65 -10.42 5.63
N ALA A 54 0.28 -11.63 6.04
CA ALA A 54 -0.69 -11.83 7.11
C ALA A 54 -0.36 -13.09 7.91
N GLY A 55 -0.23 -12.96 9.24
CA GLY A 55 0.10 -14.08 10.13
C GLY A 55 -0.93 -15.20 10.04
N LEU A 56 -0.48 -16.45 9.91
CA LEU A 56 -1.32 -17.65 9.84
C LEU A 56 -1.32 -18.40 11.18
N LEU A 57 -2.49 -18.54 11.81
CA LEU A 57 -2.69 -19.34 13.02
C LEU A 57 -3.43 -20.63 12.68
N ASP A 58 -2.79 -21.79 12.92
CA ASP A 58 -3.42 -23.10 12.77
C ASP A 58 -4.55 -23.26 13.81
N VAL A 59 -5.78 -23.42 13.35
CA VAL A 59 -6.97 -23.62 14.19
C VAL A 59 -7.64 -24.98 13.95
N GLY A 60 -6.88 -25.94 13.45
CA GLY A 60 -7.32 -27.32 13.17
C GLY A 60 -7.32 -27.62 11.68
N ASP A 61 -8.47 -27.66 11.04
CA ASP A 61 -8.55 -27.94 9.60
C ASP A 61 -8.26 -26.71 8.72
N GLN A 62 -8.28 -25.51 9.33
CA GLN A 62 -8.09 -24.21 8.65
C GLN A 62 -6.99 -23.39 9.30
N PHE A 63 -6.57 -22.35 8.58
CA PHE A 63 -5.84 -21.21 9.14
C PHE A 63 -6.80 -20.06 9.44
N LEU A 64 -6.60 -19.41 10.60
CA LEU A 64 -7.08 -18.07 10.89
C LEU A 64 -5.96 -17.08 10.59
N SER A 65 -6.27 -16.04 9.87
CA SER A 65 -5.31 -14.97 9.55
C SER A 65 -5.83 -13.61 9.99
N LEU A 66 -4.95 -12.72 10.36
CA LEU A 66 -5.24 -11.33 10.70
C LEU A 66 -4.27 -10.41 9.98
N ALA A 67 -4.80 -9.38 9.34
CA ALA A 67 -4.04 -8.27 8.80
C ALA A 67 -4.50 -6.97 9.46
N THR A 68 -3.57 -6.06 9.76
CA THR A 68 -3.89 -4.76 10.36
C THR A 68 -3.09 -3.65 9.68
N ASP A 69 -3.78 -2.61 9.23
CA ASP A 69 -3.18 -1.46 8.58
C ASP A 69 -4.08 -0.20 8.76
N GLY A 70 -3.49 0.98 8.55
CA GLY A 70 -4.16 2.27 8.60
C GLY A 70 -4.27 2.94 7.23
N VAL A 71 -5.04 4.03 7.17
CA VAL A 71 -5.19 4.84 5.96
C VAL A 71 -3.96 5.73 5.71
N GLY A 72 -3.32 6.18 6.77
CA GLY A 72 -2.15 7.04 6.69
C GLY A 72 -2.46 8.47 6.23
N THR A 73 -1.50 9.09 5.54
CA THR A 73 -1.54 10.54 5.22
C THR A 73 -2.57 10.95 4.17
N LYS A 74 -3.33 10.02 3.59
CA LYS A 74 -4.52 10.30 2.78
C LYS A 74 -5.60 11.02 3.60
N LEU A 75 -5.68 10.72 4.91
CA LEU A 75 -6.59 11.40 5.84
C LEU A 75 -6.42 12.91 5.85
N LEU A 76 -5.20 13.42 5.67
CA LEU A 76 -4.94 14.86 5.58
C LEU A 76 -5.51 15.52 4.32
N VAL A 77 -5.68 14.76 3.24
CA VAL A 77 -6.38 15.22 2.04
C VAL A 77 -7.88 15.23 2.30
N ALA A 78 -8.40 14.15 2.90
CA ALA A 78 -9.81 14.03 3.26
C ALA A 78 -10.25 15.18 4.21
N GLU A 79 -9.43 15.50 5.21
CA GLU A 79 -9.67 16.60 6.14
C GLU A 79 -9.68 17.95 5.41
N ALA A 80 -8.71 18.21 4.54
CA ALA A 80 -8.63 19.46 3.79
C ALA A 80 -9.80 19.65 2.82
N MET A 81 -10.29 18.56 2.23
CA MET A 81 -11.46 18.54 1.33
C MET A 81 -12.80 18.47 2.07
N ALA A 82 -12.78 18.19 3.38
CA ALA A 82 -13.96 17.83 4.16
C ALA A 82 -14.77 16.67 3.50
N ASP A 83 -14.06 15.76 2.83
CA ASP A 83 -14.62 14.57 2.17
C ASP A 83 -13.93 13.31 2.69
N TYR A 84 -14.64 12.56 3.53
CA TYR A 84 -14.19 11.31 4.15
C TYR A 84 -14.85 10.07 3.54
N SER A 85 -15.57 10.23 2.44
CA SER A 85 -16.41 9.17 1.86
C SER A 85 -15.60 7.96 1.36
N THR A 86 -14.33 8.16 1.00
CA THR A 86 -13.45 7.11 0.45
C THR A 86 -12.53 6.47 1.48
N VAL A 87 -12.24 7.14 2.61
CA VAL A 87 -11.21 6.66 3.55
C VAL A 87 -11.57 5.35 4.25
N GLY A 88 -12.87 5.08 4.44
CA GLY A 88 -13.34 3.77 4.91
C GLY A 88 -13.06 2.64 3.91
N ILE A 89 -13.11 2.95 2.59
CA ILE A 89 -12.75 2.01 1.54
C ILE A 89 -11.25 1.74 1.59
N ASP A 90 -10.44 2.78 1.69
CA ASP A 90 -8.98 2.66 1.79
C ASP A 90 -8.59 1.82 3.01
N CYS A 91 -9.16 2.12 4.18
CA CYS A 91 -8.88 1.39 5.42
C CYS A 91 -9.14 -0.12 5.27
N MET A 92 -10.27 -0.50 4.71
CA MET A 92 -10.59 -1.91 4.49
C MET A 92 -9.73 -2.55 3.40
N ALA A 93 -9.51 -1.84 2.29
CA ALA A 93 -8.75 -2.36 1.15
C ALA A 93 -7.31 -2.74 1.54
N MET A 94 -6.62 -1.90 2.32
CA MET A 94 -5.26 -2.19 2.78
C MET A 94 -5.18 -3.50 3.53
N ASN A 95 -6.13 -3.77 4.42
CA ASN A 95 -6.18 -4.98 5.22
C ASN A 95 -6.66 -6.22 4.44
N VAL A 96 -7.71 -6.06 3.63
CA VAL A 96 -8.30 -7.15 2.86
C VAL A 96 -7.36 -7.64 1.77
N ASN A 97 -6.71 -6.72 1.06
CA ASN A 97 -5.80 -7.08 -0.03
C ASN A 97 -4.57 -7.87 0.46
N ASP A 98 -4.11 -7.63 1.68
CA ASP A 98 -3.02 -8.39 2.29
C ASP A 98 -3.45 -9.83 2.61
N LEU A 99 -4.71 -10.04 3.05
CA LEU A 99 -5.26 -11.39 3.18
C LEU A 99 -5.38 -12.09 1.83
N VAL A 100 -5.82 -11.36 0.79
CA VAL A 100 -5.92 -11.88 -0.58
C VAL A 100 -4.53 -12.28 -1.11
N ALA A 101 -3.49 -11.47 -0.85
CA ALA A 101 -2.12 -11.78 -1.25
C ALA A 101 -1.57 -13.05 -0.57
N ALA A 102 -2.07 -13.39 0.62
CA ALA A 102 -1.76 -14.63 1.32
C ALA A 102 -2.65 -15.82 0.91
N GLY A 103 -3.58 -15.66 -0.03
CA GLY A 103 -4.53 -16.71 -0.42
C GLY A 103 -5.65 -16.95 0.60
N VAL A 104 -5.90 -16.01 1.50
CA VAL A 104 -6.84 -16.13 2.62
C VAL A 104 -8.14 -15.39 2.30
N THR A 105 -9.28 -16.05 2.52
CA THR A 105 -10.61 -15.45 2.33
C THR A 105 -10.93 -14.48 3.47
N PRO A 106 -11.05 -13.17 3.21
CA PRO A 106 -11.47 -12.20 4.22
C PRO A 106 -12.90 -12.48 4.68
N VAL A 107 -13.17 -12.46 5.98
CA VAL A 107 -14.51 -12.81 6.52
C VAL A 107 -15.07 -11.77 7.48
N ALA A 108 -14.20 -11.03 8.19
CA ALA A 108 -14.62 -10.08 9.19
C ALA A 108 -13.68 -8.87 9.26
N PHE A 109 -14.21 -7.73 9.73
CA PHE A 109 -13.46 -6.50 9.88
C PHE A 109 -13.89 -5.74 11.13
N VAL A 110 -12.93 -5.10 11.78
CA VAL A 110 -13.15 -4.10 12.85
C VAL A 110 -12.25 -2.91 12.59
N ASP A 111 -12.68 -1.71 12.99
CA ASP A 111 -11.94 -0.47 12.85
C ASP A 111 -11.57 0.16 14.20
N TYR A 112 -10.57 1.03 14.17
CA TYR A 112 -10.20 1.92 15.24
C TYR A 112 -10.10 3.34 14.69
N LEU A 113 -11.07 4.18 15.05
CA LEU A 113 -11.12 5.59 14.68
C LEU A 113 -10.70 6.44 15.90
N ALA A 114 -9.53 7.07 15.82
CA ALA A 114 -9.06 8.01 16.82
C ALA A 114 -9.28 9.45 16.35
N VAL A 115 -9.85 10.31 17.18
CA VAL A 115 -10.19 11.69 16.82
C VAL A 115 -9.84 12.67 17.94
N ASP A 116 -9.49 13.90 17.59
CA ASP A 116 -9.37 14.98 18.56
C ASP A 116 -10.75 15.54 18.96
N GLU A 117 -11.67 15.67 18.00
CA GLU A 117 -13.01 16.19 18.23
C GLU A 117 -14.04 15.32 17.49
N PRO A 118 -15.08 14.79 18.16
CA PRO A 118 -16.07 13.95 17.49
C PRO A 118 -17.03 14.83 16.67
N ASP A 119 -17.26 14.43 15.42
CA ASP A 119 -18.22 15.06 14.52
C ASP A 119 -19.09 14.00 13.84
N GLU A 120 -20.41 14.19 13.83
CA GLU A 120 -21.35 13.23 13.26
C GLU A 120 -21.23 13.16 11.74
N GLY A 121 -20.89 14.26 11.04
CA GLY A 121 -20.87 14.35 9.60
C GLY A 121 -19.73 13.53 8.97
N PHE A 122 -18.51 13.63 9.52
CA PHE A 122 -17.42 12.81 9.01
C PHE A 122 -17.56 11.34 9.42
N ALA A 123 -18.08 11.07 10.63
CA ALA A 123 -18.30 9.69 11.08
C ALA A 123 -19.31 8.95 10.18
N GLU A 124 -20.38 9.63 9.72
CA GLU A 124 -21.33 9.07 8.76
C GLU A 124 -20.64 8.74 7.42
N GLN A 125 -19.79 9.63 6.91
CA GLN A 125 -19.06 9.40 5.65
C GLN A 125 -18.06 8.23 5.77
N VAL A 126 -17.29 8.15 6.85
CA VAL A 126 -16.36 7.02 7.12
C VAL A 126 -17.15 5.71 7.19
N GLY A 127 -18.27 5.69 7.94
CA GLY A 127 -19.14 4.52 8.07
C GLY A 127 -19.72 4.07 6.73
N GLU A 128 -20.13 4.99 5.85
CA GLU A 128 -20.61 4.66 4.51
C GLU A 128 -19.50 4.08 3.63
N GLY A 129 -18.27 4.63 3.71
CA GLY A 129 -17.10 4.07 3.03
C GLY A 129 -16.80 2.63 3.48
N LEU A 130 -16.81 2.38 4.79
CA LEU A 130 -16.64 1.02 5.35
C LEU A 130 -17.74 0.07 4.89
N ARG A 131 -19.01 0.53 4.85
CA ARG A 131 -20.15 -0.27 4.37
C ARG A 131 -19.97 -0.67 2.90
N VAL A 132 -19.61 0.28 2.05
CA VAL A 132 -19.37 0.03 0.61
C VAL A 132 -18.20 -0.95 0.42
N ALA A 133 -17.13 -0.78 1.17
CA ALA A 133 -15.98 -1.67 1.13
C ALA A 133 -16.34 -3.09 1.58
N ALA A 134 -17.10 -3.23 2.67
CA ALA A 134 -17.55 -4.52 3.18
C ALA A 134 -18.41 -5.29 2.18
N GLU A 135 -19.30 -4.58 1.47
CA GLU A 135 -20.11 -5.19 0.40
C GLU A 135 -19.23 -5.67 -0.77
N ARG A 136 -18.23 -4.87 -1.19
CA ARG A 136 -17.30 -5.24 -2.28
C ARG A 136 -16.39 -6.40 -1.90
N ALA A 137 -15.89 -6.39 -0.67
CA ALA A 137 -14.98 -7.41 -0.16
C ALA A 137 -15.68 -8.70 0.28
N GLY A 138 -17.00 -8.70 0.42
CA GLY A 138 -17.76 -9.81 0.99
C GLY A 138 -17.53 -10.03 2.49
N VAL A 139 -17.14 -8.98 3.23
CA VAL A 139 -16.70 -9.03 4.62
C VAL A 139 -17.80 -8.55 5.56
N SER A 140 -17.90 -9.16 6.75
CA SER A 140 -18.81 -8.74 7.81
C SER A 140 -18.16 -7.70 8.72
N LEU A 141 -18.76 -6.50 8.84
CA LEU A 141 -18.37 -5.51 9.85
C LEU A 141 -18.85 -6.01 11.22
N LEU A 142 -17.93 -6.24 12.16
CA LEU A 142 -18.26 -6.73 13.52
C LEU A 142 -18.30 -5.62 14.57
N GLY A 143 -17.92 -4.40 14.21
CA GLY A 143 -17.87 -3.24 15.09
C GLY A 143 -16.51 -2.56 14.97
N GLY A 144 -16.19 -1.75 15.96
CA GLY A 144 -14.97 -0.96 16.03
C GLY A 144 -14.94 -0.14 17.32
N GLU A 145 -14.00 0.77 17.41
CA GLU A 145 -13.86 1.73 18.50
C GLU A 145 -13.71 3.15 17.96
N THR A 146 -14.40 4.09 18.56
CA THR A 146 -14.18 5.53 18.32
C THR A 146 -13.61 6.17 19.58
N ALA A 147 -12.33 6.50 19.57
CA ALA A 147 -11.62 7.06 20.70
C ALA A 147 -11.43 8.58 20.54
N VAL A 148 -11.93 9.36 21.49
CA VAL A 148 -11.76 10.81 21.52
C VAL A 148 -10.53 11.16 22.35
N MET A 149 -9.44 11.62 21.70
CA MET A 149 -8.13 11.79 22.33
C MET A 149 -7.44 13.10 21.91
N PRO A 150 -7.98 14.28 22.27
CA PRO A 150 -7.48 15.58 21.78
C PRO A 150 -6.04 15.93 22.20
N GLU A 151 -5.49 15.24 23.23
CA GLU A 151 -4.10 15.45 23.66
C GLU A 151 -3.10 14.51 22.97
N VAL A 152 -3.57 13.53 22.19
CA VAL A 152 -2.78 12.47 21.55
C VAL A 152 -2.84 12.56 20.04
N VAL A 153 -4.03 12.80 19.49
CA VAL A 153 -4.29 12.90 18.04
C VAL A 153 -4.65 14.35 17.71
N SER A 154 -4.21 14.84 16.57
CA SER A 154 -4.67 16.08 15.95
C SER A 154 -5.38 15.71 14.64
N GLY A 155 -6.66 16.10 14.50
CA GLY A 155 -7.53 15.63 13.44
C GLY A 155 -8.00 14.19 13.69
N LEU A 156 -7.76 13.28 12.76
CA LEU A 156 -8.17 11.89 12.90
C LEU A 156 -7.11 10.89 12.44
N ASP A 157 -7.19 9.68 12.98
CA ASP A 157 -6.49 8.51 12.47
C ASP A 157 -7.48 7.34 12.36
N LEU A 158 -7.38 6.57 11.27
CA LEU A 158 -8.25 5.44 10.98
C LEU A 158 -7.41 4.24 10.61
N ALA A 159 -7.52 3.21 11.42
CA ALA A 159 -6.91 1.91 11.18
C ALA A 159 -7.97 0.80 11.25
N GLY A 160 -7.63 -0.35 10.70
CA GLY A 160 -8.52 -1.51 10.74
C GLY A 160 -7.78 -2.81 10.97
N THR A 161 -8.57 -3.85 11.22
CA THR A 161 -8.08 -5.21 11.26
C THR A 161 -9.07 -6.11 10.53
N ALA A 162 -8.59 -6.78 9.48
CA ALA A 162 -9.33 -7.82 8.79
C ALA A 162 -8.97 -9.19 9.37
N ALA A 163 -9.98 -10.03 9.53
CA ALA A 163 -9.81 -11.45 9.82
C ALA A 163 -10.18 -12.27 8.58
N GLY A 164 -9.42 -13.33 8.33
CA GLY A 164 -9.66 -14.26 7.23
C GLY A 164 -9.53 -15.70 7.63
N LEU A 165 -10.11 -16.57 6.82
CA LEU A 165 -10.03 -18.02 6.95
C LEU A 165 -9.60 -18.64 5.62
N ALA A 166 -8.79 -19.69 5.67
CA ALA A 166 -8.44 -20.50 4.51
C ALA A 166 -8.32 -21.98 4.88
N GLU A 167 -8.69 -22.87 3.97
CA GLU A 167 -8.23 -24.25 4.05
C GLU A 167 -6.70 -24.26 3.88
N LYS A 168 -6.02 -25.26 4.42
CA LYS A 168 -4.55 -25.28 4.43
C LYS A 168 -3.93 -25.35 3.03
N GLU A 169 -4.66 -25.91 2.10
CA GLU A 169 -4.27 -26.06 0.70
C GLU A 169 -4.58 -24.82 -0.16
N GLU A 170 -5.29 -23.84 0.39
CA GLU A 170 -5.70 -22.62 -0.33
C GLU A 170 -4.74 -21.44 -0.17
N VAL A 171 -3.88 -21.47 0.86
CA VAL A 171 -2.93 -20.38 1.12
C VAL A 171 -1.81 -20.39 0.09
N PHE A 172 -1.36 -19.18 -0.29
CA PHE A 172 -0.20 -18.98 -1.15
C PHE A 172 1.04 -18.94 -0.26
N ASP A 173 1.47 -20.12 0.24
CA ASP A 173 2.61 -20.31 1.15
C ASP A 173 3.90 -20.70 0.44
N GLY A 174 3.85 -20.78 -0.90
CA GLY A 174 5.00 -21.02 -1.78
C GLY A 174 5.78 -19.74 -2.08
N GLU A 175 6.97 -19.92 -2.63
CA GLU A 175 7.71 -18.87 -3.28
C GLU A 175 7.47 -18.95 -4.80
N ALA A 176 7.61 -17.82 -5.49
CA ALA A 176 7.69 -17.82 -6.94
C ALA A 176 8.86 -18.70 -7.40
N GLU A 177 8.76 -19.29 -8.57
CA GLU A 177 9.82 -20.12 -9.15
C GLU A 177 10.35 -19.48 -10.44
N VAL A 178 11.63 -19.68 -10.74
CA VAL A 178 12.22 -19.23 -12.00
C VAL A 178 11.48 -19.86 -13.19
N GLY A 179 10.97 -19.02 -14.08
CA GLY A 179 10.14 -19.40 -15.21
C GLY A 179 8.63 -19.20 -14.98
N ASP A 180 8.22 -18.81 -13.79
CA ASP A 180 6.84 -18.37 -13.55
C ASP A 180 6.56 -17.09 -14.32
N ALA A 181 5.33 -16.93 -14.78
CA ALA A 181 4.84 -15.69 -15.34
C ALA A 181 4.27 -14.79 -14.24
N LEU A 182 4.37 -13.48 -14.45
CA LEU A 182 3.77 -12.48 -13.59
C LEU A 182 2.46 -11.99 -14.21
N VAL A 183 1.33 -12.35 -13.59
CA VAL A 183 0.01 -11.82 -13.92
C VAL A 183 -0.31 -10.69 -12.96
N ALA A 184 -0.84 -9.58 -13.47
CA ALA A 184 -1.09 -8.40 -12.65
C ALA A 184 -2.43 -7.74 -12.96
N TRP A 185 -2.85 -6.87 -12.03
CA TRP A 185 -4.10 -6.10 -12.11
C TRP A 185 -3.84 -4.63 -11.82
N PRO A 186 -4.59 -3.72 -12.52
CA PRO A 186 -4.35 -2.29 -12.40
C PRO A 186 -4.74 -1.76 -11.04
N SER A 187 -4.06 -0.68 -10.62
CA SER A 187 -4.49 0.17 -9.52
C SER A 187 -5.57 1.16 -9.99
N SER A 188 -6.36 1.69 -9.06
CA SER A 188 -7.32 2.77 -9.31
C SER A 188 -6.68 4.17 -9.31
N GLY A 189 -5.49 4.30 -8.72
CA GLY A 189 -4.77 5.55 -8.52
C GLY A 189 -3.56 5.33 -7.62
N ILE A 190 -3.24 6.32 -6.79
CA ILE A 190 -2.12 6.23 -5.84
C ILE A 190 -2.37 5.16 -4.77
N HIS A 191 -3.61 4.85 -4.47
CA HIS A 191 -4.04 4.06 -3.31
C HIS A 191 -3.77 4.80 -2.00
N SER A 192 -3.39 4.10 -0.93
CA SER A 192 -3.12 4.71 0.37
C SER A 192 -1.63 4.89 0.68
N ASN A 193 -0.75 4.64 -0.30
CA ASN A 193 0.69 4.70 -0.12
C ASN A 193 1.34 5.81 -0.95
N GLY A 194 2.46 6.36 -0.46
CA GLY A 194 3.16 7.44 -1.17
C GLY A 194 2.50 8.83 -1.04
N LEU A 195 1.36 8.96 -0.34
CA LEU A 195 0.61 10.21 -0.24
C LEU A 195 1.41 11.34 0.44
N THR A 196 2.38 11.02 1.29
CA THR A 196 3.24 12.03 1.92
C THR A 196 4.09 12.74 0.86
N LEU A 197 4.69 12.00 -0.06
CA LEU A 197 5.46 12.54 -1.18
C LEU A 197 4.53 13.24 -2.19
N ALA A 198 3.45 12.56 -2.61
CA ALA A 198 2.49 13.10 -3.57
C ALA A 198 1.92 14.46 -3.14
N ARG A 199 1.48 14.55 -1.89
CA ARG A 199 0.96 15.80 -1.33
C ARG A 199 2.00 16.91 -1.35
N LYS A 200 3.23 16.65 -0.87
CA LYS A 200 4.32 17.65 -0.87
C LYS A 200 4.68 18.13 -2.26
N ALA A 201 4.74 17.22 -3.24
CA ALA A 201 5.02 17.57 -4.62
C ALA A 201 3.92 18.47 -5.21
N ILE A 202 2.66 18.06 -5.09
CA ILE A 202 1.55 18.76 -5.73
C ILE A 202 1.21 20.06 -5.00
N THR A 203 1.20 20.09 -3.65
CA THR A 203 0.84 21.30 -2.89
C THR A 203 1.94 22.37 -2.89
N ALA A 204 3.07 22.13 -3.54
CA ALA A 204 4.05 23.17 -3.83
C ALA A 204 3.52 24.23 -4.83
N GLU A 205 2.58 23.86 -5.72
CA GLU A 205 2.05 24.71 -6.79
C GLU A 205 0.51 24.78 -6.85
N TYR A 206 -0.20 23.81 -6.25
CA TYR A 206 -1.68 23.69 -6.30
C TYR A 206 -2.28 23.55 -4.92
N GLU A 207 -3.47 24.10 -4.73
CA GLU A 207 -4.33 23.79 -3.59
C GLU A 207 -5.19 22.55 -3.94
N TYR A 208 -5.81 21.91 -2.93
CA TYR A 208 -6.61 20.70 -3.16
C TYR A 208 -7.89 20.96 -3.98
N ASP A 209 -8.46 22.18 -3.91
CA ASP A 209 -9.66 22.58 -4.67
C ASP A 209 -9.32 23.05 -6.10
N ASP A 210 -8.03 23.21 -6.44
CA ASP A 210 -7.63 23.60 -7.77
C ASP A 210 -7.94 22.51 -8.80
N PRO A 211 -8.25 22.86 -10.06
CA PRO A 211 -8.38 21.88 -11.12
C PRO A 211 -7.10 21.06 -11.28
N PHE A 212 -7.23 19.74 -11.40
CA PHE A 212 -6.09 18.87 -11.61
C PHE A 212 -5.44 19.11 -12.97
N PRO A 213 -4.12 19.31 -13.07
CA PRO A 213 -3.46 19.76 -14.32
C PRO A 213 -3.69 18.88 -15.55
N ALA A 214 -3.79 17.56 -15.35
CA ALA A 214 -3.98 16.60 -16.42
C ALA A 214 -5.46 16.30 -16.73
N ASP A 215 -6.38 16.60 -15.79
CA ASP A 215 -7.83 16.44 -15.96
C ASP A 215 -8.58 17.57 -15.23
N PRO A 216 -8.80 18.73 -15.88
CA PRO A 216 -9.41 19.88 -15.24
C PRO A 216 -10.89 19.72 -14.85
N ASP A 217 -11.52 18.61 -15.20
CA ASP A 217 -12.89 18.28 -14.76
C ASP A 217 -12.91 17.71 -13.32
N LYS A 218 -11.74 17.36 -12.78
CA LYS A 218 -11.52 16.94 -11.40
C LYS A 218 -10.68 17.97 -10.64
N THR A 219 -10.81 18.00 -9.32
CA THR A 219 -9.88 18.72 -8.45
C THR A 219 -8.66 17.86 -8.09
N VAL A 220 -7.59 18.49 -7.62
CA VAL A 220 -6.41 17.82 -7.08
C VAL A 220 -6.82 16.88 -5.94
N GLY A 221 -7.66 17.35 -5.02
CA GLY A 221 -8.15 16.57 -3.89
C GLY A 221 -8.92 15.33 -4.32
N GLU A 222 -9.84 15.45 -5.28
CA GLU A 222 -10.59 14.30 -5.82
C GLU A 222 -9.68 13.24 -6.43
N VAL A 223 -8.63 13.63 -7.14
CA VAL A 223 -7.66 12.67 -7.71
C VAL A 223 -6.83 11.98 -6.62
N LEU A 224 -6.42 12.71 -5.58
CA LEU A 224 -5.68 12.13 -4.45
C LEU A 224 -6.54 11.27 -3.54
N LEU A 225 -7.86 11.49 -3.52
CA LEU A 225 -8.84 10.70 -2.76
C LEU A 225 -9.40 9.51 -3.54
N GLU A 226 -8.97 9.26 -4.79
CA GLU A 226 -9.40 8.05 -5.52
C GLU A 226 -9.17 6.82 -4.62
N PRO A 227 -10.21 6.02 -4.29
CA PRO A 227 -10.10 4.96 -3.31
C PRO A 227 -9.26 3.79 -3.80
N THR A 228 -8.60 3.12 -2.88
CA THR A 228 -7.85 1.88 -3.13
C THR A 228 -8.76 0.79 -3.68
N ARG A 229 -8.35 0.13 -4.78
CA ARG A 229 -9.04 -1.03 -5.33
C ARG A 229 -8.99 -2.19 -4.33
N ILE A 230 -10.14 -2.86 -4.16
CA ILE A 230 -10.25 -4.11 -3.39
C ILE A 230 -10.12 -5.27 -4.38
N TYR A 231 -9.24 -6.21 -4.09
CA TYR A 231 -8.88 -7.34 -4.97
C TYR A 231 -9.44 -8.68 -4.53
N SER A 232 -10.45 -8.70 -3.65
CA SER A 232 -11.05 -9.95 -3.15
C SER A 232 -11.71 -10.81 -4.23
N ASP A 233 -12.09 -10.21 -5.34
CA ASP A 233 -12.62 -10.88 -6.54
C ASP A 233 -11.60 -11.75 -7.28
N LEU A 234 -10.30 -11.52 -7.03
CA LEU A 234 -9.20 -12.28 -7.64
C LEU A 234 -8.94 -13.62 -6.94
N LEU A 235 -9.38 -13.79 -5.70
CA LEU A 235 -8.96 -14.89 -4.85
C LEU A 235 -9.34 -16.27 -5.42
N GLU A 236 -10.59 -16.45 -5.84
CA GLU A 236 -11.05 -17.70 -6.42
C GLU A 236 -10.36 -18.02 -7.76
N PRO A 237 -10.26 -17.08 -8.75
CA PRO A 237 -9.47 -17.31 -9.94
C PRO A 237 -8.00 -17.67 -9.65
N MET A 238 -7.36 -17.01 -8.70
CA MET A 238 -5.97 -17.30 -8.34
C MET A 238 -5.80 -18.71 -7.77
N ARG A 239 -6.76 -19.21 -6.97
CA ARG A 239 -6.76 -20.58 -6.43
C ARG A 239 -6.98 -21.64 -7.52
N GLU A 240 -7.80 -21.31 -8.54
CA GLU A 240 -8.10 -22.23 -9.66
C GLU A 240 -6.93 -22.40 -10.63
N HIS A 241 -5.95 -21.46 -10.61
CA HIS A 241 -4.84 -21.41 -11.56
C HIS A 241 -3.44 -21.58 -10.93
N ASP A 242 -3.35 -22.30 -9.82
CA ASP A 242 -2.08 -22.67 -9.17
C ASP A 242 -1.14 -21.49 -8.87
N VAL A 243 -1.67 -20.35 -8.44
CA VAL A 243 -0.85 -19.21 -8.00
C VAL A 243 0.04 -19.65 -6.84
N ARG A 244 1.36 -19.45 -6.97
CA ARG A 244 2.36 -19.83 -5.97
C ARG A 244 2.52 -18.77 -4.90
N ALA A 245 2.59 -17.51 -5.33
CA ALA A 245 2.75 -16.35 -4.48
C ALA A 245 2.08 -15.14 -5.11
N ALA A 246 1.70 -14.16 -4.29
CA ALA A 246 1.12 -12.91 -4.76
C ALA A 246 1.62 -11.72 -3.94
N ALA A 247 1.58 -10.53 -4.53
CA ALA A 247 2.03 -9.30 -3.92
C ALA A 247 1.00 -8.18 -4.10
N HIS A 248 0.60 -7.54 -2.99
CA HIS A 248 -0.10 -6.27 -2.98
C HIS A 248 0.94 -5.14 -3.07
N VAL A 249 0.88 -4.32 -4.12
CA VAL A 249 1.85 -3.24 -4.36
C VAL A 249 1.46 -2.02 -3.54
N THR A 250 2.12 -1.85 -2.38
CA THR A 250 1.83 -0.85 -1.35
C THR A 250 3.02 0.10 -1.10
N GLY A 251 3.26 0.49 0.14
CA GLY A 251 4.44 1.28 0.54
C GLY A 251 5.73 0.51 0.26
N GLY A 252 6.67 1.13 -0.45
CA GLY A 252 7.83 0.44 -1.02
C GLY A 252 7.66 0.10 -2.50
N GLY A 253 6.49 0.40 -3.06
CA GLY A 253 6.23 0.30 -4.51
C GLY A 253 6.47 -1.11 -5.04
N TRP A 254 7.17 -1.20 -6.15
CA TRP A 254 7.46 -2.46 -6.82
C TRP A 254 8.41 -3.38 -6.08
N ARG A 255 9.17 -2.89 -5.10
CA ARG A 255 9.98 -3.74 -4.22
C ARG A 255 9.16 -4.77 -3.44
N ASN A 256 7.86 -4.55 -3.29
CA ASN A 256 6.96 -5.54 -2.64
C ASN A 256 6.95 -6.89 -3.35
N LEU A 257 7.38 -6.99 -4.62
CA LEU A 257 7.49 -8.27 -5.32
C LEU A 257 8.54 -9.19 -4.69
N SER A 258 9.57 -8.67 -4.00
CA SER A 258 10.54 -9.49 -3.27
C SER A 258 9.92 -10.34 -2.15
N ARG A 259 8.70 -10.00 -1.71
CA ARG A 259 7.94 -10.82 -0.76
C ARG A 259 7.46 -12.15 -1.35
N MET A 260 7.52 -12.31 -2.67
CA MET A 260 7.21 -13.58 -3.35
C MET A 260 8.43 -14.52 -3.46
N GLY A 261 9.57 -14.19 -2.83
CA GLY A 261 10.80 -14.95 -2.80
C GLY A 261 12.01 -14.19 -3.37
N ASP A 262 13.21 -14.72 -3.10
CA ASP A 262 14.50 -14.15 -3.51
C ASP A 262 14.78 -14.45 -4.99
N HIS A 263 14.12 -13.72 -5.89
CA HIS A 263 14.23 -13.88 -7.34
C HIS A 263 14.38 -12.53 -8.05
N ARG A 264 14.75 -12.58 -9.32
CA ARG A 264 14.62 -11.44 -10.23
C ARG A 264 13.21 -11.42 -10.82
N TYR A 265 12.51 -10.32 -10.62
CA TYR A 265 11.19 -10.06 -11.19
C TYR A 265 11.37 -9.11 -12.38
N GLU A 266 11.32 -9.62 -13.61
CA GLU A 266 11.47 -8.83 -14.85
C GLU A 266 10.09 -8.41 -15.37
N ILE A 267 9.75 -7.13 -15.21
CA ILE A 267 8.49 -6.55 -15.65
C ILE A 267 8.69 -5.82 -16.97
N ALA A 268 8.31 -6.47 -18.07
CA ALA A 268 8.47 -5.95 -19.42
C ALA A 268 7.35 -4.99 -19.83
N ASP A 269 6.10 -5.27 -19.43
CA ASP A 269 4.90 -4.54 -19.86
C ASP A 269 3.96 -4.21 -18.69
N PRO A 270 4.38 -3.35 -17.73
CA PRO A 270 3.51 -2.92 -16.63
C PRO A 270 2.29 -2.18 -17.14
N PHE A 271 1.23 -2.08 -16.32
CA PHE A 271 0.09 -1.23 -16.64
C PHE A 271 0.50 0.22 -16.86
N PRO A 272 -0.21 0.97 -17.73
CA PRO A 272 0.03 2.40 -17.86
C PRO A 272 -0.26 3.10 -16.53
N ALA A 273 0.69 3.89 -16.07
CA ALA A 273 0.50 4.72 -14.89
C ALA A 273 -0.58 5.78 -15.15
N GLN A 274 -1.41 6.08 -14.14
CA GLN A 274 -2.38 7.17 -14.20
C GLN A 274 -1.64 8.52 -14.24
N ASP A 275 -2.27 9.54 -14.81
CA ASP A 275 -1.67 10.87 -15.02
C ASP A 275 -1.13 11.52 -13.74
N VAL A 276 -1.71 11.18 -12.58
CA VAL A 276 -1.27 11.68 -11.27
C VAL A 276 0.20 11.40 -10.99
N PHE A 277 0.73 10.26 -11.43
CA PHE A 277 2.13 9.91 -11.24
C PHE A 277 3.07 10.80 -12.06
N ALA A 278 2.67 11.14 -13.30
CA ALA A 278 3.44 12.06 -14.12
C ALA A 278 3.47 13.49 -13.53
N VAL A 279 2.33 13.94 -12.98
CA VAL A 279 2.24 15.23 -12.29
C VAL A 279 3.10 15.26 -11.03
N ILE A 280 3.06 14.19 -10.20
CA ILE A 280 3.91 14.10 -9.01
C ILE A 280 5.39 14.11 -9.39
N GLN A 281 5.76 13.34 -10.41
CA GLN A 281 7.15 13.27 -10.89
C GLN A 281 7.67 14.63 -11.37
N GLU A 282 6.88 15.36 -12.16
CA GLU A 282 7.26 16.66 -12.69
C GLU A 282 7.36 17.73 -11.59
N LEU A 283 6.34 17.85 -10.74
CA LEU A 283 6.28 18.89 -9.70
C LEU A 283 7.27 18.63 -8.54
N GLY A 284 7.52 17.37 -8.21
CA GLY A 284 8.48 16.99 -7.16
C GLY A 284 9.91 16.83 -7.68
N ASP A 285 10.14 16.94 -8.99
CA ASP A 285 11.41 16.54 -9.64
C ASP A 285 11.88 15.14 -9.19
N VAL A 286 10.91 14.22 -9.00
CA VAL A 286 11.16 12.90 -8.44
C VAL A 286 11.87 12.02 -9.47
N ALA A 287 12.97 11.37 -9.08
CA ALA A 287 13.70 10.48 -9.96
C ALA A 287 12.81 9.31 -10.44
N PRO A 288 12.92 8.86 -11.71
CA PRO A 288 12.10 7.75 -12.21
C PRO A 288 12.17 6.48 -11.36
N ARG A 289 13.35 6.16 -10.83
CA ARG A 289 13.55 5.03 -9.92
C ARG A 289 12.74 5.19 -8.63
N GLU A 290 12.83 6.34 -7.97
CA GLU A 290 12.08 6.66 -6.75
C GLU A 290 10.56 6.55 -6.96
N MET A 291 10.04 6.92 -8.15
CA MET A 291 8.63 6.73 -8.47
C MET A 291 8.20 5.26 -8.36
N TYR A 292 9.01 4.32 -8.86
CA TYR A 292 8.71 2.90 -8.77
C TYR A 292 9.01 2.30 -7.38
N GLU A 293 9.92 2.87 -6.62
CA GLU A 293 10.23 2.47 -5.25
C GLU A 293 9.20 2.97 -4.23
N THR A 294 8.43 4.01 -4.58
CA THR A 294 7.43 4.63 -3.70
C THR A 294 5.99 4.30 -4.10
N PHE A 295 5.70 4.22 -5.41
CA PHE A 295 4.34 4.12 -5.93
C PHE A 295 4.08 2.83 -6.70
N ASN A 296 2.80 2.46 -6.79
CA ASN A 296 2.33 1.34 -7.59
C ASN A 296 2.44 1.57 -9.12
N MET A 297 2.58 2.80 -9.57
CA MET A 297 2.74 3.19 -10.97
C MET A 297 1.71 2.55 -11.92
N GLY A 298 0.47 2.42 -11.48
CA GLY A 298 -0.64 1.87 -12.27
C GLY A 298 -0.89 0.37 -12.07
N THR A 299 -0.04 -0.35 -11.32
CA THR A 299 -0.18 -1.78 -11.05
C THR A 299 -0.36 -1.99 -9.55
N GLY A 300 -1.51 -2.51 -9.12
CA GLY A 300 -1.81 -2.60 -7.69
C GLY A 300 -1.67 -4.01 -7.10
N PHE A 301 -1.72 -5.06 -7.92
CA PHE A 301 -1.62 -6.45 -7.47
C PHE A 301 -0.90 -7.31 -8.50
N VAL A 302 -0.06 -8.23 -8.06
CA VAL A 302 0.75 -9.12 -8.92
C VAL A 302 0.71 -10.52 -8.33
N ALA A 303 0.59 -11.54 -9.19
CA ALA A 303 0.69 -12.96 -8.83
C ALA A 303 1.74 -13.66 -9.70
N ALA A 304 2.52 -14.54 -9.09
CA ALA A 304 3.42 -15.45 -9.76
C ALA A 304 2.70 -16.80 -9.96
N VAL A 305 2.69 -17.28 -11.21
CA VAL A 305 1.93 -18.45 -11.61
C VAL A 305 2.73 -19.25 -12.66
N PRO A 306 2.61 -20.60 -12.71
CA PRO A 306 3.23 -21.37 -13.79
C PRO A 306 2.91 -20.77 -15.16
N ALA A 307 3.91 -20.65 -16.03
CA ALA A 307 3.76 -19.94 -17.32
C ALA A 307 2.62 -20.47 -18.20
N GLU A 308 2.30 -21.75 -18.09
CA GLU A 308 1.17 -22.40 -18.80
C GLU A 308 -0.21 -21.98 -18.29
N GLU A 309 -0.32 -21.49 -17.06
CA GLU A 309 -1.59 -21.04 -16.47
C GLU A 309 -1.81 -19.52 -16.63
N ALA A 310 -0.79 -18.77 -17.02
CA ALA A 310 -0.79 -17.30 -16.98
C ALA A 310 -1.89 -16.66 -17.85
N ASP A 311 -2.03 -17.11 -19.11
CA ASP A 311 -3.06 -16.57 -20.01
C ASP A 311 -4.46 -16.93 -19.51
N ALA A 312 -4.64 -18.14 -18.93
CA ALA A 312 -5.92 -18.60 -18.41
C ALA A 312 -6.33 -17.78 -17.18
N LEU A 313 -5.41 -17.51 -16.24
CA LEU A 313 -5.66 -16.64 -15.09
C LEU A 313 -5.99 -15.20 -15.52
N ALA A 314 -5.22 -14.65 -16.47
CA ALA A 314 -5.48 -13.32 -17.00
C ALA A 314 -6.88 -13.21 -17.62
N ASP A 315 -7.28 -14.21 -18.44
CA ASP A 315 -8.60 -14.25 -19.10
C ASP A 315 -9.77 -14.54 -18.13
N ALA A 316 -9.49 -15.19 -16.98
CA ALA A 316 -10.50 -15.50 -15.97
C ALA A 316 -10.88 -14.28 -15.08
N THR A 317 -10.13 -13.19 -15.15
CA THR A 317 -10.30 -11.99 -14.31
C THR A 317 -10.53 -10.73 -15.14
N GLU A 318 -11.22 -9.74 -14.55
CA GLU A 318 -11.33 -8.43 -15.18
C GLU A 318 -9.99 -7.71 -15.11
N ASP A 319 -9.54 -7.18 -16.24
CA ASP A 319 -8.28 -6.44 -16.41
C ASP A 319 -7.00 -7.23 -16.08
N GLY A 320 -7.06 -8.55 -15.94
CA GLY A 320 -5.86 -9.36 -15.74
C GLY A 320 -4.94 -9.35 -16.97
N ARG A 321 -3.61 -9.25 -16.73
CA ARG A 321 -2.64 -9.23 -17.81
C ARG A 321 -1.30 -9.83 -17.40
N VAL A 322 -0.67 -10.61 -18.29
CA VAL A 322 0.73 -11.02 -18.13
C VAL A 322 1.62 -9.78 -18.32
N ILE A 323 2.45 -9.45 -17.36
CA ILE A 323 3.31 -8.26 -17.36
C ILE A 323 4.81 -8.56 -17.38
N GLY A 324 5.21 -9.81 -17.11
CA GLY A 324 6.61 -10.18 -16.96
C GLY A 324 6.79 -11.64 -16.57
N GLU A 325 7.97 -11.95 -16.12
CA GLU A 325 8.39 -13.29 -15.70
C GLU A 325 9.36 -13.26 -14.52
N VAL A 326 9.53 -14.41 -13.87
CA VAL A 326 10.48 -14.63 -12.78
C VAL A 326 11.76 -15.22 -13.33
N GLU A 327 12.90 -14.60 -13.05
CA GLU A 327 14.22 -14.99 -13.52
C GLU A 327 15.18 -15.30 -12.36
N GLU A 328 16.37 -15.85 -12.66
CA GLU A 328 17.45 -15.96 -11.69
C GLU A 328 18.00 -14.58 -11.30
N GLY A 329 18.11 -14.29 -10.00
CA GLY A 329 18.63 -13.02 -9.48
C GLY A 329 17.94 -12.65 -8.15
N ASP A 330 18.13 -11.41 -7.70
CA ASP A 330 17.56 -10.90 -6.45
C ASP A 330 17.17 -9.41 -6.57
N CYS A 331 16.50 -9.01 -7.61
CA CYS A 331 16.07 -7.63 -7.81
C CYS A 331 14.73 -7.55 -8.51
N VAL A 332 14.06 -6.42 -8.43
CA VAL A 332 12.92 -6.09 -9.27
C VAL A 332 13.39 -5.19 -10.41
N ALA A 333 13.08 -5.53 -11.65
CA ALA A 333 13.42 -4.74 -12.82
C ALA A 333 12.17 -4.38 -13.62
N VAL A 334 11.96 -3.09 -13.85
CA VAL A 334 10.83 -2.59 -14.63
C VAL A 334 11.32 -1.96 -15.90
N ARG A 335 11.02 -2.58 -17.06
CA ARG A 335 11.52 -2.14 -18.38
C ARG A 335 13.04 -1.97 -18.40
N GLY A 336 13.75 -2.87 -17.71
CA GLY A 336 15.22 -2.88 -17.62
C GLY A 336 15.81 -1.90 -16.60
N MET A 337 15.00 -1.19 -15.84
CA MET A 337 15.45 -0.37 -14.71
C MET A 337 15.40 -1.22 -13.44
N GLU A 338 16.55 -1.50 -12.84
CA GLU A 338 16.66 -2.22 -11.56
C GLU A 338 16.33 -1.29 -10.39
N LEU A 339 15.52 -1.81 -9.43
CA LEU A 339 15.06 -1.10 -8.25
C LEU A 339 15.84 -1.52 -7.00
#